data_ddd43e903c980a71ef66bbcaac99cfab
#
_entry.id   ddd43e903c980a71ef66bbcaac99cfab
#
_cell.length_a   1.000
_cell.length_b   1.000
_cell.length_c   1.000
_cell.angle_alpha   90.00
_cell.angle_beta   90.00
_cell.angle_gamma   90.00
#
_symmetry.space_group_name_H-M   'P 1'
#
loop_
_entity.id
_entity.type
_entity.pdbx_description
1 polymer ?
#
loop_
_entity_poly.entity_id
_entity_poly.type
_entity_poly.pdbx_seq_one_letter_code
_entity_poly.pdbx_strand_id
1 'polypeptide(L)'
;MDAANSQGAVTVAPHPFSLIDALREDSLKCDLFEVFNSSNIDIFSNKKAEIFAKENNLDVIAGSDSHIVSTIGRCTNLIESENSLDNIISALKKKHVSIENTAYISRSEVLEHIQYKIENSKEYIDWYVREFYPKFFSLFNISYKFYMYTSKSYIWDMVFRVAIYALKRISYKINFEGHDPYAFRTRDIPTITRMIF
;
A
#
# COMPACT_ATOMS: atom_id res chain seq x y z
N MET A 1 0.44 8.35 18.70
CA MET A 1 0.44 7.06 19.41
C MET A 1 0.07 7.18 20.86
N ASP A 2 0.60 8.13 21.62
CA ASP A 2 0.28 8.27 23.05
C ASP A 2 -1.23 8.39 23.35
N ALA A 3 -1.96 9.14 22.51
CA ALA A 3 -3.42 9.26 22.64
C ALA A 3 -4.17 7.94 22.35
N ALA A 4 -3.68 7.12 21.46
CA ALA A 4 -4.27 5.80 21.20
C ALA A 4 -3.98 4.83 22.34
N ASN A 5 -2.74 4.81 22.81
CA ASN A 5 -2.32 3.97 23.92
C ASN A 5 -3.06 4.33 25.22
N SER A 6 -3.28 5.62 25.49
CA SER A 6 -4.05 6.09 26.68
C SER A 6 -5.52 5.66 26.64
N GLN A 7 -6.07 5.39 25.46
CA GLN A 7 -7.43 4.86 25.26
C GLN A 7 -7.49 3.32 25.26
N GLY A 8 -6.36 2.65 25.48
CA GLY A 8 -6.31 1.21 25.47
C GLY A 8 -6.31 0.56 24.08
N ALA A 9 -6.09 1.33 23.01
CA ALA A 9 -6.00 0.82 21.65
C ALA A 9 -4.73 -0.01 21.41
N VAL A 10 -4.73 -0.76 20.31
CA VAL A 10 -3.55 -1.42 19.74
C VAL A 10 -3.15 -0.63 18.48
N THR A 11 -1.88 -0.27 18.38
CA THR A 11 -1.34 0.43 17.23
C THR A 11 -0.68 -0.55 16.26
N VAL A 12 -0.97 -0.39 14.97
CA VAL A 12 -0.39 -1.22 13.91
C VAL A 12 0.32 -0.31 12.92
N ALA A 13 1.52 -0.68 12.50
CA ALA A 13 2.21 -0.03 11.40
C ALA A 13 1.75 -0.65 10.07
N PRO A 14 0.84 -0.01 9.31
CA PRO A 14 0.38 -0.53 8.04
C PRO A 14 1.45 -0.33 6.97
N HIS A 15 1.58 -1.28 6.03
CA HIS A 15 2.47 -1.23 4.85
C HIS A 15 3.77 -0.41 5.04
N PRO A 16 4.59 -0.72 6.06
CA PRO A 16 5.62 0.18 6.61
C PRO A 16 6.74 0.55 5.62
N PHE A 17 6.89 -0.18 4.52
CA PHE A 17 7.90 0.08 3.49
C PHE A 17 7.30 0.28 2.08
N SER A 18 5.99 0.59 2.00
CA SER A 18 5.39 0.93 0.70
C SER A 18 5.97 2.22 0.11
N LEU A 19 5.70 2.46 -1.17
CA LEU A 19 6.23 3.63 -1.88
C LEU A 19 5.63 4.95 -1.41
N ILE A 20 4.40 4.91 -0.90
CA ILE A 20 3.63 6.09 -0.47
C ILE A 20 3.18 5.86 0.97
N ASP A 21 3.26 6.92 1.76
CA ASP A 21 2.77 6.98 3.15
C ASP A 21 3.33 5.91 4.11
N ALA A 22 4.56 5.46 3.85
CA ALA A 22 5.25 4.48 4.66
C ALA A 22 5.84 5.10 5.94
N LEU A 23 5.64 4.42 7.08
CA LEU A 23 6.21 4.83 8.37
C LEU A 23 7.71 4.50 8.50
N ARG A 24 8.19 3.52 7.76
CA ARG A 24 9.58 3.03 7.79
C ARG A 24 10.06 2.78 9.23
N GLU A 25 11.17 3.37 9.64
CA GLU A 25 11.75 3.23 10.99
C GLU A 25 10.81 3.72 12.10
N ASP A 26 9.90 4.67 11.80
CA ASP A 26 8.89 5.12 12.76
C ASP A 26 7.87 4.03 13.12
N SER A 27 7.79 2.96 12.33
CA SER A 27 6.98 1.79 12.60
C SER A 27 7.38 1.03 13.88
N LEU A 28 8.63 1.19 14.35
CA LEU A 28 9.10 0.64 15.64
C LEU A 28 8.32 1.16 16.85
N LYS A 29 7.57 2.25 16.69
CA LYS A 29 6.75 2.83 17.76
C LYS A 29 5.37 2.16 17.89
N CYS A 30 5.00 1.27 16.97
CA CYS A 30 3.73 0.57 16.97
C CYS A 30 3.81 -0.76 17.75
N ASP A 31 2.66 -1.22 18.23
CA ASP A 31 2.57 -2.50 18.96
C ASP A 31 2.74 -3.70 18.03
N LEU A 32 2.21 -3.60 16.79
CA LEU A 32 2.25 -4.63 15.76
C LEU A 32 2.74 -4.04 14.44
N PHE A 33 3.31 -4.92 13.63
CA PHE A 33 3.96 -4.55 12.38
C PHE A 33 3.43 -5.38 11.20
N GLU A 34 2.94 -4.73 10.15
CA GLU A 34 2.44 -5.41 8.96
C GLU A 34 3.60 -5.82 8.05
N VAL A 35 3.95 -7.11 8.05
CA VAL A 35 5.00 -7.64 7.17
C VAL A 35 4.52 -7.96 5.78
N PHE A 36 3.23 -8.19 5.61
CA PHE A 36 2.63 -8.49 4.33
C PHE A 36 1.36 -7.69 4.13
N ASN A 37 1.35 -6.90 3.06
CA ASN A 37 0.19 -6.16 2.58
C ASN A 37 -0.15 -6.63 1.17
N SER A 38 -1.39 -7.04 0.95
CA SER A 38 -1.85 -7.57 -0.34
C SER A 38 -1.72 -6.57 -1.49
N SER A 39 -1.84 -5.28 -1.20
CA SER A 39 -1.81 -4.19 -2.18
C SER A 39 -0.38 -3.79 -2.58
N ASN A 40 0.64 -4.27 -1.88
CA ASN A 40 2.05 -4.06 -2.24
C ASN A 40 2.49 -4.94 -3.41
N ILE A 41 1.86 -4.75 -4.58
CA ILE A 41 2.11 -5.54 -5.81
C ILE A 41 3.51 -5.38 -6.40
N ASP A 42 4.29 -4.41 -5.89
CA ASP A 42 5.72 -4.27 -6.19
C ASP A 42 6.58 -5.39 -5.59
N ILE A 43 6.07 -6.13 -4.60
CA ILE A 43 6.69 -7.22 -3.85
C ILE A 43 7.88 -6.84 -2.96
N PHE A 44 8.64 -5.82 -3.31
CA PHE A 44 9.86 -5.44 -2.57
C PHE A 44 9.53 -4.70 -1.28
N SER A 45 8.40 -4.01 -1.21
CA SER A 45 7.90 -3.39 0.02
C SER A 45 7.65 -4.44 1.11
N ASN A 46 6.95 -5.53 0.80
CA ASN A 46 6.72 -6.64 1.75
C ASN A 46 8.04 -7.34 2.10
N LYS A 47 8.90 -7.58 1.11
CA LYS A 47 10.20 -8.22 1.36
C LYS A 47 11.08 -7.38 2.32
N LYS A 48 11.09 -6.06 2.17
CA LYS A 48 11.80 -5.17 3.10
C LYS A 48 11.17 -5.19 4.48
N ALA A 49 9.83 -5.19 4.56
CA ALA A 49 9.11 -5.30 5.82
C ALA A 49 9.45 -6.59 6.57
N GLU A 50 9.48 -7.72 5.86
CA GLU A 50 9.85 -9.02 6.42
C GLU A 50 11.28 -9.04 6.99
N ILE A 51 12.24 -8.50 6.24
CA ILE A 51 13.64 -8.40 6.69
C ILE A 51 13.74 -7.52 7.93
N PHE A 52 13.14 -6.33 7.87
CA PHE A 52 13.15 -5.36 8.97
C PHE A 52 12.51 -5.91 10.25
N ALA A 53 11.38 -6.61 10.12
CA ALA A 53 10.72 -7.24 11.26
C ALA A 53 11.60 -8.32 11.92
N LYS A 54 12.30 -9.14 11.14
CA LYS A 54 13.24 -10.14 11.65
C LYS A 54 14.44 -9.50 12.34
N GLU A 55 15.05 -8.46 11.74
CA GLU A 55 16.20 -7.75 12.29
C GLU A 55 15.85 -7.07 13.63
N ASN A 56 14.63 -6.62 13.82
CA ASN A 56 14.18 -5.92 15.02
C ASN A 56 13.31 -6.78 15.96
N ASN A 57 13.13 -8.07 15.66
CA ASN A 57 12.33 -9.01 16.46
C ASN A 57 10.91 -8.48 16.74
N LEU A 58 10.20 -8.02 15.71
CA LEU A 58 8.89 -7.41 15.83
C LEU A 58 7.76 -8.45 15.78
N ASP A 59 6.66 -8.14 16.44
CA ASP A 59 5.43 -8.93 16.34
C ASP A 59 4.64 -8.55 15.09
N VAL A 60 4.33 -9.55 14.29
CA VAL A 60 3.92 -9.35 12.90
C VAL A 60 2.47 -9.74 12.63
N ILE A 61 1.87 -9.01 11.70
CA ILE A 61 0.56 -9.31 11.11
C ILE A 61 0.60 -9.16 9.60
N ALA A 62 -0.47 -9.57 8.93
CA ALA A 62 -0.71 -9.33 7.51
C ALA A 62 -2.02 -8.57 7.30
N GLY A 63 -2.07 -7.71 6.28
CA GLY A 63 -3.24 -6.91 5.92
C GLY A 63 -3.67 -7.08 4.47
N SER A 64 -4.98 -7.14 4.24
CA SER A 64 -5.54 -7.13 2.89
C SER A 64 -5.47 -5.75 2.24
N ASP A 65 -5.48 -4.68 3.03
CA ASP A 65 -5.53 -3.28 2.56
C ASP A 65 -6.62 -3.08 1.49
N SER A 66 -7.82 -3.62 1.81
CA SER A 66 -8.92 -3.74 0.87
C SER A 66 -9.60 -2.41 0.62
N HIS A 67 -9.68 -2.01 -0.64
CA HIS A 67 -10.38 -0.82 -1.10
C HIS A 67 -11.62 -1.15 -1.95
N ILE A 68 -11.80 -2.42 -2.28
CA ILE A 68 -12.94 -2.99 -3.00
C ILE A 68 -13.34 -4.32 -2.37
N VAL A 69 -14.60 -4.71 -2.52
CA VAL A 69 -15.14 -5.90 -1.85
C VAL A 69 -14.40 -7.18 -2.22
N SER A 70 -13.98 -7.33 -3.47
CA SER A 70 -13.29 -8.53 -3.99
C SER A 70 -11.92 -8.79 -3.35
N THR A 71 -11.32 -7.78 -2.68
CA THR A 71 -10.01 -7.92 -2.02
C THR A 71 -10.10 -8.19 -0.52
N ILE A 72 -11.30 -8.16 0.08
CA ILE A 72 -11.48 -8.48 1.50
C ILE A 72 -11.07 -9.93 1.77
N GLY A 73 -10.27 -10.16 2.80
CA GLY A 73 -9.81 -11.48 3.20
C GLY A 73 -8.65 -12.05 2.38
N ARG A 74 -7.99 -11.25 1.54
CA ARG A 74 -6.74 -11.65 0.87
C ARG A 74 -5.63 -11.99 1.85
N CYS A 75 -5.64 -11.34 3.02
CA CYS A 75 -4.85 -11.74 4.17
C CYS A 75 -5.76 -11.97 5.36
N THR A 76 -5.43 -12.98 6.14
CA THR A 76 -6.10 -13.31 7.40
C THR A 76 -5.08 -13.56 8.49
N ASN A 77 -5.44 -13.17 9.72
CA ASN A 77 -4.66 -13.45 10.90
C ASN A 77 -5.50 -14.30 11.86
N LEU A 78 -4.88 -15.28 12.48
CA LEU A 78 -5.46 -16.05 13.56
C LEU A 78 -5.15 -15.36 14.89
N ILE A 79 -6.20 -15.02 15.64
CA ILE A 79 -6.09 -14.42 16.97
C ILE A 79 -6.57 -15.46 18.01
N GLU A 80 -5.70 -15.83 18.91
CA GLU A 80 -6.01 -16.79 19.98
C GLU A 80 -6.76 -16.09 21.11
N SER A 81 -8.08 -15.96 20.96
CA SER A 81 -8.95 -15.32 21.95
C SER A 81 -10.39 -15.80 21.85
N GLU A 82 -11.17 -15.56 22.92
CA GLU A 82 -12.62 -15.62 22.82
C GLU A 82 -13.15 -14.50 21.92
N ASN A 83 -14.28 -14.75 21.25
CA ASN A 83 -14.88 -13.81 20.29
C ASN A 83 -15.63 -12.67 21.02
N SER A 84 -14.85 -11.80 21.67
CA SER A 84 -15.32 -10.54 22.23
C SER A 84 -14.30 -9.44 21.94
N LEU A 85 -14.75 -8.20 21.82
CA LEU A 85 -13.87 -7.07 21.50
C LEU A 85 -12.72 -6.93 22.51
N ASP A 86 -13.02 -6.99 23.80
CA ASP A 86 -12.03 -6.82 24.86
C ASP A 86 -10.98 -7.95 24.86
N ASN A 87 -11.42 -9.19 24.61
CA ASN A 87 -10.53 -10.34 24.55
C ASN A 87 -9.64 -10.28 23.31
N ILE A 88 -10.19 -9.87 22.15
CA ILE A 88 -9.42 -9.68 20.92
C ILE A 88 -8.36 -8.59 21.11
N ILE A 89 -8.73 -7.43 21.65
CA ILE A 89 -7.77 -6.34 21.94
C ILE A 89 -6.70 -6.82 22.93
N SER A 90 -7.10 -7.55 23.98
CA SER A 90 -6.17 -8.11 24.96
C SER A 90 -5.20 -9.11 24.33
N ALA A 91 -5.69 -9.98 23.43
CA ALA A 91 -4.85 -10.94 22.72
C ALA A 91 -3.85 -10.25 21.80
N LEU A 92 -4.28 -9.24 21.04
CA LEU A 92 -3.39 -8.44 20.19
C LEU A 92 -2.30 -7.74 21.01
N LYS A 93 -2.63 -7.16 22.17
CA LYS A 93 -1.65 -6.58 23.10
C LYS A 93 -0.65 -7.59 23.66
N LYS A 94 -1.10 -8.82 23.88
CA LYS A 94 -0.24 -9.93 24.34
C LYS A 94 0.47 -10.64 23.19
N LYS A 95 0.24 -10.19 21.95
CA LYS A 95 0.88 -10.73 20.75
C LYS A 95 0.46 -12.18 20.45
N HIS A 96 -0.73 -12.56 20.90
CA HIS A 96 -1.37 -13.84 20.60
C HIS A 96 -2.05 -13.79 19.23
N VAL A 97 -1.26 -13.48 18.22
CA VAL A 97 -1.68 -13.38 16.83
C VAL A 97 -0.64 -14.03 15.92
N SER A 98 -1.11 -14.73 14.91
CA SER A 98 -0.26 -15.31 13.87
C SER A 98 -0.88 -15.07 12.50
N ILE A 99 -0.04 -15.00 11.46
CA ILE A 99 -0.51 -14.88 10.08
C ILE A 99 -1.01 -16.26 9.63
N GLU A 100 -2.29 -16.33 9.22
CA GLU A 100 -2.92 -17.56 8.75
C GLU A 100 -2.79 -17.69 7.22
N ASN A 101 -3.10 -16.61 6.47
CA ASN A 101 -3.04 -16.62 5.02
C ASN A 101 -2.57 -15.28 4.47
N THR A 102 -1.85 -15.34 3.35
CA THR A 102 -1.40 -14.16 2.60
C THR A 102 -1.54 -14.40 1.10
N ALA A 103 -2.14 -13.44 0.40
CA ALA A 103 -2.19 -13.44 -1.06
C ALA A 103 -2.12 -12.02 -1.59
N TYR A 104 -1.35 -11.80 -2.65
CA TYR A 104 -1.40 -10.54 -3.38
C TYR A 104 -2.73 -10.37 -4.10
N ILE A 105 -3.18 -9.12 -4.22
CA ILE A 105 -4.30 -8.80 -5.10
C ILE A 105 -3.93 -9.15 -6.55
N SER A 106 -4.91 -9.68 -7.28
CA SER A 106 -4.74 -10.01 -8.68
C SER A 106 -4.74 -8.75 -9.55
N ARG A 107 -4.25 -8.89 -10.78
CA ARG A 107 -4.29 -7.81 -11.75
C ARG A 107 -5.72 -7.29 -12.02
N SER A 108 -6.69 -8.17 -12.13
CA SER A 108 -8.10 -7.78 -12.33
C SER A 108 -8.62 -6.94 -11.18
N GLU A 109 -8.26 -7.28 -9.95
CA GLU A 109 -8.64 -6.51 -8.76
C GLU A 109 -7.95 -5.14 -8.69
N VAL A 110 -6.69 -5.05 -9.14
CA VAL A 110 -6.03 -3.74 -9.26
C VAL A 110 -6.75 -2.85 -10.27
N LEU A 111 -7.14 -3.40 -11.43
CA LEU A 111 -7.87 -2.65 -12.44
C LEU A 111 -9.27 -2.26 -11.95
N GLU A 112 -9.97 -3.15 -11.25
CA GLU A 112 -11.25 -2.87 -10.59
C GLU A 112 -11.12 -1.72 -9.58
N HIS A 113 -10.09 -1.75 -8.74
CA HIS A 113 -9.83 -0.67 -7.77
C HIS A 113 -9.54 0.67 -8.46
N ILE A 114 -8.73 0.67 -9.52
CA ILE A 114 -8.46 1.88 -10.32
C ILE A 114 -9.76 2.42 -10.93
N GLN A 115 -10.57 1.55 -11.51
CA GLN A 115 -11.86 1.93 -12.09
C GLN A 115 -12.78 2.53 -11.01
N TYR A 116 -12.92 1.84 -9.88
CA TYR A 116 -13.71 2.34 -8.74
C TYR A 116 -13.26 3.72 -8.28
N LYS A 117 -11.95 3.95 -8.14
CA LYS A 117 -11.40 5.26 -7.77
C LYS A 117 -11.70 6.33 -8.81
N ILE A 118 -11.53 6.03 -10.09
CA ILE A 118 -11.80 6.97 -11.18
C ILE A 118 -13.28 7.37 -11.19
N GLU A 119 -14.18 6.42 -11.01
CA GLU A 119 -15.63 6.67 -11.04
C GLU A 119 -16.13 7.45 -9.82
N ASN A 120 -15.56 7.17 -8.63
CA ASN A 120 -16.06 7.73 -7.37
C ASN A 120 -15.26 8.92 -6.82
N SER A 121 -14.08 9.21 -7.37
CA SER A 121 -13.21 10.28 -6.85
C SER A 121 -12.76 11.25 -7.93
N LYS A 122 -13.48 11.34 -9.06
CA LYS A 122 -13.09 12.18 -10.20
C LYS A 122 -12.85 13.64 -9.84
N GLU A 123 -13.75 14.22 -9.04
CA GLU A 123 -13.63 15.62 -8.61
C GLU A 123 -12.38 15.86 -7.76
N TYR A 124 -12.10 14.95 -6.83
CA TYR A 124 -10.88 15.02 -6.02
C TYR A 124 -9.61 14.85 -6.86
N ILE A 125 -9.61 13.91 -7.81
CA ILE A 125 -8.48 13.69 -8.73
C ILE A 125 -8.26 14.94 -9.60
N ASP A 126 -9.31 15.55 -10.12
CA ASP A 126 -9.23 16.78 -10.92
C ASP A 126 -8.63 17.93 -10.10
N TRP A 127 -9.13 18.13 -8.88
CA TRP A 127 -8.57 19.12 -7.97
C TRP A 127 -7.08 18.85 -7.70
N TYR A 128 -6.73 17.60 -7.34
CA TYR A 128 -5.36 17.20 -7.03
C TYR A 128 -4.40 17.44 -8.21
N VAL A 129 -4.81 17.05 -9.42
CA VAL A 129 -3.97 17.24 -10.61
C VAL A 129 -3.82 18.73 -10.96
N ARG A 130 -4.88 19.53 -10.81
CA ARG A 130 -4.82 20.98 -11.04
C ARG A 130 -3.88 21.67 -10.04
N GLU A 131 -3.99 21.32 -8.77
CA GLU A 131 -3.20 21.94 -7.69
C GLU A 131 -1.72 21.59 -7.80
N PHE A 132 -1.41 20.31 -7.97
CA PHE A 132 -0.04 19.81 -7.85
C PHE A 132 0.65 19.56 -9.20
N TYR A 133 -0.10 19.38 -10.27
CA TYR A 133 0.44 19.05 -11.60
C TYR A 133 -0.26 19.83 -12.72
N PRO A 134 -0.39 21.17 -12.64
CA PRO A 134 -1.20 21.97 -13.57
C PRO A 134 -0.80 21.80 -15.04
N LYS A 135 0.49 21.63 -15.31
CA LYS A 135 1.02 21.41 -16.68
C LYS A 135 0.54 20.10 -17.30
N PHE A 136 0.19 19.11 -16.48
CA PHE A 136 -0.27 17.79 -16.93
C PHE A 136 -1.80 17.65 -16.94
N PHE A 137 -2.54 18.66 -16.51
CA PHE A 137 -3.99 18.57 -16.36
C PHE A 137 -4.71 18.25 -17.68
N SER A 138 -4.32 18.89 -18.78
CA SER A 138 -4.90 18.62 -20.10
C SER A 138 -4.61 17.20 -20.58
N LEU A 139 -3.36 16.74 -20.41
CA LEU A 139 -2.96 15.37 -20.75
C LEU A 139 -3.72 14.36 -19.90
N PHE A 140 -3.85 14.61 -18.61
CA PHE A 140 -4.62 13.77 -17.69
C PHE A 140 -6.09 13.64 -18.16
N ASN A 141 -6.76 14.73 -18.50
CA ASN A 141 -8.13 14.69 -18.97
C ASN A 141 -8.30 13.94 -20.30
N ILE A 142 -7.35 14.05 -21.21
CA ILE A 142 -7.36 13.29 -22.47
C ILE A 142 -7.20 11.79 -22.15
N SER A 143 -6.24 11.44 -21.29
CA SER A 143 -5.98 10.05 -20.87
C SER A 143 -7.19 9.45 -20.12
N TYR A 144 -7.83 10.24 -19.25
CA TYR A 144 -9.05 9.84 -18.54
C TYR A 144 -10.19 9.53 -19.53
N LYS A 145 -10.47 10.43 -20.47
CA LYS A 145 -11.51 10.20 -21.49
C LYS A 145 -11.18 8.96 -22.33
N PHE A 146 -9.94 8.82 -22.75
CA PHE A 146 -9.49 7.64 -23.49
C PHE A 146 -9.70 6.36 -22.69
N TYR A 147 -9.35 6.36 -21.39
CA TYR A 147 -9.63 5.23 -20.50
C TYR A 147 -11.11 4.89 -20.44
N MET A 148 -11.98 5.88 -20.23
CA MET A 148 -13.42 5.65 -20.15
C MET A 148 -14.01 5.00 -21.41
N TYR A 149 -13.49 5.35 -22.60
CA TYR A 149 -13.91 4.73 -23.86
C TYR A 149 -13.30 3.34 -24.11
N THR A 150 -12.13 3.08 -23.57
CA THR A 150 -11.31 1.92 -23.92
C THR A 150 -11.00 1.02 -22.73
N SER A 151 -11.66 1.16 -21.59
CA SER A 151 -11.35 0.47 -20.32
C SER A 151 -11.29 -1.07 -20.45
N LYS A 152 -12.03 -1.65 -21.40
CA LYS A 152 -12.02 -3.09 -21.71
C LYS A 152 -10.95 -3.49 -22.74
N SER A 153 -10.15 -2.54 -23.23
CA SER A 153 -9.12 -2.82 -24.23
C SER A 153 -7.88 -3.46 -23.64
N TYR A 154 -7.26 -4.39 -24.39
CA TYR A 154 -5.98 -5.01 -24.05
C TYR A 154 -4.83 -4.01 -23.86
N ILE A 155 -4.95 -2.78 -24.38
CA ILE A 155 -3.93 -1.73 -24.19
C ILE A 155 -3.69 -1.46 -22.71
N TRP A 156 -4.71 -1.53 -21.87
CA TRP A 156 -4.59 -1.31 -20.42
C TRP A 156 -3.83 -2.43 -19.73
N ASP A 157 -3.83 -3.61 -20.31
CA ASP A 157 -2.99 -4.71 -19.89
C ASP A 157 -1.50 -4.40 -20.08
N MET A 158 -1.16 -3.82 -21.20
CA MET A 158 0.21 -3.41 -21.48
C MET A 158 0.63 -2.27 -20.57
N VAL A 159 -0.23 -1.25 -20.42
CA VAL A 159 0.00 -0.12 -19.51
C VAL A 159 0.22 -0.63 -18.08
N PHE A 160 -0.63 -1.54 -17.60
CA PHE A 160 -0.48 -2.16 -16.29
C PHE A 160 0.88 -2.86 -16.13
N ARG A 161 1.29 -3.67 -17.11
CA ARG A 161 2.58 -4.38 -17.05
C ARG A 161 3.77 -3.43 -16.97
N VAL A 162 3.74 -2.36 -17.76
CA VAL A 162 4.78 -1.31 -17.73
C VAL A 162 4.79 -0.60 -16.38
N ALA A 163 3.60 -0.23 -15.86
CA ALA A 163 3.48 0.41 -14.56
C ALA A 163 4.02 -0.49 -13.43
N ILE A 164 3.65 -1.77 -13.40
CA ILE A 164 4.17 -2.73 -12.40
C ILE A 164 5.69 -2.89 -12.52
N TYR A 165 6.23 -2.95 -13.72
CA TYR A 165 7.68 -3.00 -13.92
C TYR A 165 8.36 -1.76 -13.31
N ALA A 166 7.84 -0.57 -13.59
CA ALA A 166 8.36 0.67 -13.04
C ALA A 166 8.27 0.71 -11.51
N LEU A 167 7.11 0.35 -10.95
CA LEU A 167 6.91 0.29 -9.50
C LEU A 167 7.89 -0.68 -8.83
N LYS A 168 8.10 -1.85 -9.39
CA LYS A 168 9.09 -2.82 -8.88
C LYS A 168 10.51 -2.25 -8.89
N ARG A 169 10.90 -1.60 -9.97
CA ARG A 169 12.23 -0.96 -10.06
C ARG A 169 12.40 0.10 -9.00
N ILE A 170 11.44 1.01 -8.88
CA ILE A 170 11.46 2.09 -7.90
C ILE A 170 11.49 1.54 -6.48
N SER A 171 10.61 0.57 -6.18
CA SER A 171 10.54 -0.05 -4.85
C SER A 171 11.85 -0.73 -4.47
N TYR A 172 12.48 -1.44 -5.42
CA TYR A 172 13.78 -2.06 -5.18
C TYR A 172 14.86 -1.01 -4.87
N LYS A 173 14.95 0.05 -5.67
CA LYS A 173 15.93 1.12 -5.48
C LYS A 173 15.76 1.84 -4.14
N ILE A 174 14.52 2.13 -3.75
CA ILE A 174 14.23 2.78 -2.47
C ILE A 174 14.55 1.84 -1.29
N ASN A 175 14.07 0.62 -1.34
CA ASN A 175 14.11 -0.29 -0.18
C ASN A 175 15.45 -1.03 -0.01
N PHE A 176 16.27 -1.13 -1.08
CA PHE A 176 17.49 -1.93 -1.07
C PHE A 176 18.75 -1.20 -1.56
N GLU A 177 18.61 -0.13 -2.34
CA GLU A 177 19.76 0.64 -2.85
C GLU A 177 19.92 2.02 -2.19
N GLY A 178 19.06 2.37 -1.21
CA GLY A 178 19.18 3.60 -0.42
C GLY A 178 18.77 4.87 -1.17
N HIS A 179 17.94 4.77 -2.22
CA HIS A 179 17.37 5.95 -2.86
C HIS A 179 16.36 6.65 -1.92
N ASP A 180 16.16 7.95 -2.14
CA ASP A 180 15.28 8.77 -1.31
C ASP A 180 13.83 8.22 -1.30
N PRO A 181 13.34 7.75 -0.14
CA PRO A 181 11.98 7.24 -0.01
C PRO A 181 10.92 8.34 -0.14
N TYR A 182 11.28 9.60 0.05
CA TYR A 182 10.35 10.73 0.03
C TYR A 182 10.20 11.37 -1.35
N ALA A 183 10.84 10.83 -2.40
CA ALA A 183 10.76 11.37 -3.76
C ALA A 183 9.32 11.51 -4.26
N PHE A 184 8.43 10.59 -3.90
CA PHE A 184 6.99 10.70 -4.22
C PHE A 184 6.29 11.81 -3.42
N ARG A 185 6.60 11.95 -2.15
CA ARG A 185 6.02 12.99 -1.29
C ARG A 185 6.46 14.38 -1.70
N THR A 186 7.72 14.54 -2.08
CA THR A 186 8.29 15.79 -2.59
C THR A 186 8.00 16.03 -4.06
N ARG A 187 7.38 15.06 -4.75
CA ARG A 187 7.09 15.11 -6.20
C ARG A 187 8.34 15.36 -7.06
N ASP A 188 9.45 14.79 -6.64
CA ASP A 188 10.72 14.86 -7.41
C ASP A 188 10.67 13.94 -8.63
N ILE A 189 9.99 14.41 -9.67
CA ILE A 189 9.81 13.67 -10.93
C ILE A 189 11.14 13.28 -11.57
N PRO A 190 12.19 14.15 -11.63
CA PRO A 190 13.50 13.75 -12.13
C PRO A 190 14.10 12.55 -11.38
N THR A 191 14.03 12.54 -10.06
CA THR A 191 14.53 11.42 -9.25
C THR A 191 13.69 10.16 -9.45
N ILE A 192 12.36 10.26 -9.45
CA ILE A 192 11.45 9.13 -9.73
C ILE A 192 11.75 8.53 -11.11
N THR A 193 11.91 9.37 -12.14
CA THR A 193 12.22 8.90 -13.50
C THR A 193 13.56 8.16 -13.56
N ARG A 194 14.60 8.66 -12.90
CA ARG A 194 15.91 7.99 -12.82
C ARG A 194 15.86 6.63 -12.10
N MET A 195 14.90 6.43 -11.20
CA MET A 195 14.72 5.13 -10.56
C MET A 195 14.07 4.08 -11.47
N ILE A 196 13.41 4.50 -12.56
CA ILE A 196 12.78 3.57 -13.52
C ILE A 196 13.84 3.00 -14.49
N PHE A 197 14.75 3.84 -14.95
CA PHE A 197 15.80 3.53 -15.93
C PHE A 197 17.16 3.38 -15.26
#